data_745c221faec48ae0c8e9a7f6d0f6a193
#
_entry.id   745c221faec48ae0c8e9a7f6d0f6a193
#
_cell.length_a   1.000
_cell.length_b   1.000
_cell.length_c   1.000
_cell.angle_alpha   90.00
_cell.angle_beta   90.00
_cell.angle_gamma   90.00
#
_symmetry.space_group_name_H-M   'P 1'
#
loop_
_entity.id
_entity.type
_entity.pdbx_description
1 polymer ?
#
loop_
_entity_poly.entity_id
_entity_poly.type
_entity_poly.pdbx_seq_one_letter_code
_entity_poly.pdbx_strand_id
1 'polypeptide(L)'
;MQITKYKTDYRENCIQIFKTNLPKFFANEELKQFEQFLDQIDDHYYVVEISGCPVGCGGIFFDEMSNQAGLSWGMVDANYHGQGIGKLLTSFRLDLLKKLYPEKIIKIETSQHTVAFYEKNDFKIVDVLADGFSEGLDRYTMKI
;
A
#
# COMPACT_ATOMS: atom_id res chain seq x y z
N MET A 1 16.41 0.90 -9.73
CA MET A 1 15.07 1.23 -9.16
C MET A 1 15.14 2.58 -8.45
N GLN A 2 14.16 3.40 -8.66
CA GLN A 2 14.09 4.74 -8.07
C GLN A 2 12.70 4.97 -7.48
N ILE A 3 12.65 5.55 -6.28
CA ILE A 3 11.38 5.94 -5.64
C ILE A 3 11.24 7.44 -5.79
N THR A 4 10.14 7.88 -6.38
CA THR A 4 9.83 9.29 -6.59
C THR A 4 8.44 9.63 -6.05
N LYS A 5 8.25 10.90 -5.74
CA LYS A 5 6.97 11.38 -5.25
C LYS A 5 5.91 11.28 -6.36
N TYR A 6 4.69 10.90 -6.00
CA TYR A 6 3.58 10.83 -6.95
C TYR A 6 3.28 12.21 -7.54
N LYS A 7 2.92 12.21 -8.81
CA LYS A 7 2.35 13.37 -9.49
C LYS A 7 1.27 12.87 -10.46
N THR A 8 0.39 13.78 -10.89
CA THR A 8 -0.75 13.42 -11.74
C THR A 8 -0.36 12.71 -13.04
N ASP A 9 0.84 12.95 -13.54
CA ASP A 9 1.36 12.25 -14.72
C ASP A 9 1.40 10.73 -14.53
N TYR A 10 1.49 10.25 -13.29
CA TYR A 10 1.55 8.82 -12.97
C TYR A 10 0.18 8.19 -12.73
N ARG A 11 -0.91 8.95 -12.78
CA ARG A 11 -2.25 8.46 -12.42
C ARG A 11 -2.63 7.19 -13.18
N GLU A 12 -2.53 7.23 -14.49
CA GLU A 12 -2.88 6.06 -15.33
C GLU A 12 -1.97 4.87 -15.07
N ASN A 13 -0.69 5.11 -14.85
CA ASN A 13 0.25 4.04 -14.49
C ASN A 13 -0.17 3.36 -13.20
N CYS A 14 -0.53 4.13 -12.17
CA CYS A 14 -0.97 3.58 -10.88
C CYS A 14 -2.27 2.78 -11.03
N ILE A 15 -3.21 3.26 -11.82
CA ILE A 15 -4.47 2.55 -12.09
C ILE A 15 -4.18 1.22 -12.80
N GLN A 16 -3.27 1.20 -13.77
CA GLN A 16 -2.89 -0.04 -14.44
C GLN A 16 -2.20 -1.01 -13.48
N ILE A 17 -1.33 -0.52 -12.60
CA ILE A 17 -0.71 -1.35 -11.57
C ILE A 17 -1.78 -1.99 -10.69
N PHE A 18 -2.77 -1.20 -10.25
CA PHE A 18 -3.89 -1.72 -9.48
C PHE A 18 -4.61 -2.85 -10.22
N LYS A 19 -4.93 -2.63 -11.50
CA LYS A 19 -5.66 -3.60 -12.32
C LYS A 19 -4.90 -4.92 -12.49
N THR A 20 -3.56 -4.90 -12.52
CA THR A 20 -2.78 -6.13 -12.59
C THR A 20 -2.93 -6.99 -11.33
N ASN A 21 -3.39 -6.41 -10.24
CA ASN A 21 -3.57 -7.09 -8.96
C ASN A 21 -5.01 -7.56 -8.73
N LEU A 22 -5.90 -7.36 -9.70
CA LEU A 22 -7.28 -7.85 -9.62
C LEU A 22 -7.36 -9.28 -10.14
N PRO A 23 -8.23 -10.11 -9.58
CA PRO A 23 -9.03 -9.91 -8.37
C PRO A 23 -8.36 -10.39 -7.09
N LYS A 24 -7.14 -10.92 -7.18
CA LYS A 24 -6.50 -11.65 -6.06
C LYS A 24 -6.14 -10.75 -4.88
N PHE A 25 -5.49 -9.61 -5.16
CA PHE A 25 -4.94 -8.76 -4.10
C PHE A 25 -5.85 -7.60 -3.74
N PHE A 26 -6.76 -7.24 -4.63
CA PHE A 26 -7.75 -6.19 -4.41
C PHE A 26 -9.11 -6.65 -4.93
N ALA A 27 -10.17 -6.08 -4.37
CA ALA A 27 -11.53 -6.28 -4.88
C ALA A 27 -11.80 -5.32 -6.03
N ASN A 28 -12.64 -5.75 -6.99
CA ASN A 28 -13.04 -4.88 -8.11
C ASN A 28 -13.68 -3.58 -7.63
N GLU A 29 -14.43 -3.64 -6.53
CA GLU A 29 -15.11 -2.50 -5.93
C GLU A 29 -14.13 -1.44 -5.39
N GLU A 30 -12.89 -1.83 -5.11
CA GLU A 30 -11.86 -0.92 -4.61
C GLU A 30 -11.27 -0.02 -5.69
N LEU A 31 -11.47 -0.34 -6.98
CA LEU A 31 -10.92 0.48 -8.07
C LEU A 31 -11.41 1.93 -7.99
N LYS A 32 -12.71 2.11 -7.80
CA LYS A 32 -13.28 3.46 -7.70
C LYS A 32 -12.74 4.21 -6.48
N GLN A 33 -12.55 3.51 -5.37
CA GLN A 33 -11.96 4.09 -4.16
C GLN A 33 -10.53 4.54 -4.43
N PHE A 34 -9.75 3.73 -5.13
CA PHE A 34 -8.37 4.06 -5.47
C PHE A 34 -8.30 5.25 -6.42
N GLU A 35 -9.17 5.29 -7.43
CA GLU A 35 -9.25 6.43 -8.34
C GLU A 35 -9.55 7.73 -7.59
N GLN A 36 -10.52 7.69 -6.66
CA GLN A 36 -10.86 8.84 -5.82
C GLN A 36 -9.69 9.25 -4.93
N PHE A 37 -8.99 8.26 -4.36
CA PHE A 37 -7.80 8.53 -3.55
C PHE A 37 -6.73 9.26 -4.37
N LEU A 38 -6.46 8.81 -5.60
CA LEU A 38 -5.45 9.43 -6.46
C LEU A 38 -5.80 10.88 -6.80
N ASP A 39 -7.08 11.22 -6.86
CA ASP A 39 -7.53 12.58 -7.15
C ASP A 39 -7.45 13.50 -5.92
N GLN A 40 -7.20 12.95 -4.73
CA GLN A 40 -7.19 13.70 -3.47
C GLN A 40 -5.88 13.53 -2.69
N ILE A 41 -4.83 13.06 -3.34
CA ILE A 41 -3.52 12.90 -2.68
C ILE A 41 -3.03 14.26 -2.24
N ASP A 42 -2.72 14.36 -0.95
CA ASP A 42 -2.11 15.56 -0.42
C ASP A 42 -0.58 15.53 -0.52
N ASP A 43 0.12 14.59 0.13
CA ASP A 43 1.57 14.75 0.18
C ASP A 43 2.41 13.47 0.21
N HIS A 44 1.92 12.36 0.70
CA HIS A 44 2.77 11.21 1.00
C HIS A 44 2.41 9.97 0.18
N TYR A 45 2.44 10.10 -1.13
CA TYR A 45 2.28 8.97 -2.04
C TYR A 45 3.47 8.93 -3.00
N TYR A 46 3.96 7.72 -3.28
CA TYR A 46 5.22 7.50 -4.01
C TYR A 46 5.05 6.44 -5.07
N VAL A 47 5.88 6.51 -6.12
CA VAL A 47 5.97 5.48 -7.15
C VAL A 47 7.38 4.92 -7.18
N VAL A 48 7.48 3.63 -7.50
CA VAL A 48 8.76 2.97 -7.80
C VAL A 48 8.88 2.87 -9.30
N GLU A 49 9.98 3.37 -9.84
CA GLU A 49 10.25 3.35 -11.27
C GLU A 49 11.42 2.43 -11.61
N ILE A 50 11.29 1.70 -12.71
CA ILE A 50 12.39 0.98 -13.36
C ILE A 50 12.52 1.53 -14.76
N SER A 51 13.67 2.13 -15.09
CA SER A 51 13.92 2.75 -16.39
C SER A 51 12.82 3.76 -16.79
N GLY A 52 12.37 4.55 -15.82
CA GLY A 52 11.36 5.56 -16.03
C GLY A 52 9.92 5.06 -16.07
N CYS A 53 9.71 3.75 -15.92
CA CYS A 53 8.37 3.16 -15.93
C CYS A 53 7.92 2.83 -14.51
N PRO A 54 6.77 3.36 -14.04
CA PRO A 54 6.25 2.99 -12.74
C PRO A 54 5.85 1.52 -12.67
N VAL A 55 6.34 0.83 -11.65
CA VAL A 55 6.06 -0.59 -11.43
C VAL A 55 5.48 -0.87 -10.04
N GLY A 56 5.40 0.15 -9.20
CA GLY A 56 4.80 0.05 -7.88
C GLY A 56 4.44 1.42 -7.36
N CYS A 57 3.55 1.46 -6.39
CA CYS A 57 3.15 2.70 -5.74
C CYS A 57 2.67 2.42 -4.32
N GLY A 58 2.71 3.43 -3.48
CA GLY A 58 2.27 3.31 -2.11
C GLY A 58 2.56 4.56 -1.31
N GLY A 59 1.81 4.75 -0.24
CA GLY A 59 1.94 5.92 0.59
C GLY A 59 1.89 5.63 2.07
N ILE A 60 1.86 6.70 2.82
CA ILE A 60 1.67 6.67 4.27
C ILE A 60 0.52 7.59 4.63
N PHE A 61 -0.05 7.38 5.79
CA PHE A 61 -1.07 8.27 6.35
C PHE A 61 -0.84 8.49 7.84
N PHE A 62 -1.40 9.56 8.35
CA PHE A 62 -1.54 9.78 9.78
C PHE A 62 -2.98 10.20 10.07
N ASP A 63 -3.63 9.45 10.96
CA ASP A 63 -4.99 9.75 11.41
C ASP A 63 -4.92 10.40 12.80
N GLU A 64 -5.22 11.68 12.85
CA GLU A 64 -5.18 12.44 14.10
C GLU A 64 -6.19 11.93 15.13
N MET A 65 -7.36 11.46 14.69
CA MET A 65 -8.42 11.03 15.60
C MET A 65 -8.04 9.76 16.36
N SER A 66 -7.43 8.79 15.68
CA SER A 66 -6.98 7.56 16.32
C SER A 66 -5.54 7.65 16.82
N ASN A 67 -4.82 8.72 16.47
CA ASN A 67 -3.40 8.91 16.75
C ASN A 67 -2.55 7.76 16.19
N GLN A 68 -2.91 7.27 15.02
CA GLN A 68 -2.23 6.16 14.36
C GLN A 68 -1.69 6.57 13.01
N ALA A 69 -0.49 6.10 12.71
CA ALA A 69 0.11 6.22 11.38
C ALA A 69 -0.03 4.88 10.65
N GLY A 70 0.15 4.89 9.35
CA GLY A 70 0.07 3.63 8.63
C GLY A 70 0.49 3.71 7.17
N LEU A 71 0.40 2.55 6.52
CA LEU A 71 0.68 2.36 5.11
C LEU A 71 -0.64 2.40 4.34
N SER A 72 -0.64 3.08 3.20
CA SER A 72 -1.83 3.21 2.37
C SER A 72 -1.57 2.81 0.92
N TRP A 73 -2.53 2.11 0.34
CA TRP A 73 -2.59 1.81 -1.09
C TRP A 73 -1.26 1.36 -1.69
N GLY A 74 -0.56 0.45 -1.00
CA GLY A 74 0.69 -0.12 -1.48
C GLY A 74 0.45 -1.28 -2.43
N MET A 75 1.13 -1.26 -3.58
CA MET A 75 0.99 -2.31 -4.59
C MET A 75 2.19 -2.34 -5.51
N VAL A 76 2.42 -3.51 -6.09
CA VAL A 76 3.44 -3.73 -7.12
C VAL A 76 2.74 -4.35 -8.32
N ASP A 77 3.11 -3.93 -9.52
CA ASP A 77 2.62 -4.53 -10.75
C ASP A 77 2.83 -6.05 -10.69
N ALA A 78 1.79 -6.82 -10.95
CA ALA A 78 1.84 -8.28 -10.83
C ALA A 78 2.94 -8.91 -11.69
N ASN A 79 3.29 -8.28 -12.81
CA ASN A 79 4.36 -8.75 -13.68
C ASN A 79 5.76 -8.57 -13.07
N TYR A 80 5.85 -7.83 -11.99
CA TYR A 80 7.11 -7.54 -11.29
C TYR A 80 7.14 -8.10 -9.87
N HIS A 81 6.18 -8.94 -9.50
CA HIS A 81 6.18 -9.59 -8.18
C HIS A 81 7.42 -10.49 -8.04
N GLY A 82 7.90 -10.64 -6.80
CA GLY A 82 9.03 -11.51 -6.50
C GLY A 82 10.40 -10.93 -6.82
N GLN A 83 10.50 -9.63 -7.13
CA GLN A 83 11.75 -8.97 -7.49
C GLN A 83 12.26 -7.98 -6.43
N GLY A 84 11.66 -8.00 -5.23
CA GLY A 84 12.09 -7.15 -4.12
C GLY A 84 11.54 -5.73 -4.15
N ILE A 85 10.66 -5.39 -5.09
CA ILE A 85 10.08 -4.05 -5.21
C ILE A 85 9.19 -3.74 -4.02
N GLY A 86 8.36 -4.69 -3.62
CA GLY A 86 7.49 -4.52 -2.45
C GLY A 86 8.28 -4.32 -1.17
N LYS A 87 9.38 -5.04 -1.01
CA LYS A 87 10.27 -4.89 0.14
C LYS A 87 10.91 -3.50 0.16
N LEU A 88 11.40 -3.04 -0.98
CA LEU A 88 12.00 -1.72 -1.12
C LEU A 88 11.00 -0.62 -0.76
N LEU A 89 9.81 -0.69 -1.34
CA LEU A 89 8.76 0.30 -1.11
C LEU A 89 8.29 0.31 0.35
N THR A 90 8.14 -0.86 0.96
CA THR A 90 7.72 -0.97 2.36
C THR A 90 8.78 -0.42 3.29
N SER A 91 10.05 -0.78 3.06
CA SER A 91 11.17 -0.26 3.85
C SER A 91 11.25 1.26 3.80
N PHE A 92 11.12 1.83 2.60
CA PHE A 92 11.11 3.27 2.41
C PHE A 92 9.97 3.94 3.21
N ARG A 93 8.77 3.39 3.13
CA ARG A 93 7.61 3.95 3.83
C ARG A 93 7.73 3.83 5.34
N LEU A 94 8.25 2.72 5.85
CA LEU A 94 8.48 2.54 7.29
C LEU A 94 9.51 3.51 7.81
N ASP A 95 10.59 3.73 7.08
CA ASP A 95 11.62 4.72 7.47
C ASP A 95 11.03 6.13 7.50
N LEU A 96 10.20 6.46 6.52
CA LEU A 96 9.53 7.75 6.46
C LEU A 96 8.58 7.95 7.64
N LEU A 97 7.80 6.92 7.99
CA LEU A 97 6.90 6.95 9.14
C LEU A 97 7.66 7.17 10.45
N LYS A 98 8.78 6.47 10.64
CA LYS A 98 9.60 6.64 11.84
C LYS A 98 10.18 8.04 11.94
N LYS A 99 10.51 8.65 10.80
CA LYS A 99 11.04 10.01 10.76
C LYS A 99 9.98 11.06 11.06
N LEU A 100 8.80 10.93 10.46
CA LEU A 100 7.73 11.92 10.56
C LEU A 100 6.87 11.76 11.81
N TYR A 101 6.65 10.50 12.23
CA TYR A 101 5.75 10.16 13.33
C TYR A 101 6.42 9.18 14.29
N PRO A 102 7.52 9.60 14.95
CA PRO A 102 8.23 8.70 15.87
C PRO A 102 7.32 8.26 17.00
N GLU A 103 7.48 7.00 17.41
CA GLU A 103 6.75 6.39 18.54
C GLU A 103 5.24 6.21 18.31
N LYS A 104 4.75 6.42 17.09
CA LYS A 104 3.35 6.12 16.77
C LYS A 104 3.17 4.66 16.42
N ILE A 105 1.99 4.13 16.70
CA ILE A 105 1.60 2.80 16.23
C ILE A 105 1.42 2.87 14.72
N ILE A 106 2.07 1.95 14.00
CA ILE A 106 1.98 1.86 12.55
C ILE A 106 1.01 0.74 12.21
N LYS A 107 0.04 1.06 11.38
CA LYS A 107 -1.07 0.18 11.02
C LYS A 107 -1.08 -0.11 9.53
N ILE A 108 -1.54 -1.31 9.17
CA ILE A 108 -1.94 -1.62 7.80
C ILE A 108 -3.20 -2.48 7.80
N GLU A 109 -4.03 -2.31 6.78
CA GLU A 109 -5.13 -3.20 6.47
C GLU A 109 -4.81 -3.91 5.17
N THR A 110 -4.82 -5.24 5.19
CA THR A 110 -4.41 -6.04 4.04
C THR A 110 -5.19 -7.34 3.98
N SER A 111 -5.09 -8.05 2.84
CA SER A 111 -5.81 -9.32 2.68
C SER A 111 -4.99 -10.52 3.15
N GLN A 112 -5.65 -11.68 3.24
CA GLN A 112 -4.99 -12.95 3.57
C GLN A 112 -3.81 -13.28 2.64
N HIS A 113 -3.79 -12.73 1.44
CA HIS A 113 -2.74 -13.03 0.44
C HIS A 113 -1.42 -12.32 0.72
N THR A 114 -1.41 -11.29 1.56
CA THR A 114 -0.22 -10.50 1.85
C THR A 114 0.19 -10.48 3.32
N VAL A 115 -0.56 -11.17 4.18
CA VAL A 115 -0.26 -11.25 5.62
C VAL A 115 1.18 -11.71 5.86
N ALA A 116 1.61 -12.79 5.19
CA ALA A 116 2.96 -13.34 5.39
C ALA A 116 4.05 -12.32 5.02
N PHE A 117 3.82 -11.52 3.99
CA PHE A 117 4.74 -10.46 3.60
C PHE A 117 4.92 -9.44 4.74
N TYR A 118 3.79 -8.99 5.34
CA TYR A 118 3.86 -8.00 6.42
C TYR A 118 4.37 -8.60 7.72
N GLU A 119 4.10 -9.87 7.99
CA GLU A 119 4.69 -10.55 9.15
C GLU A 119 6.23 -10.58 9.07
N LYS A 120 6.79 -10.73 7.88
CA LYS A 120 8.24 -10.65 7.66
C LYS A 120 8.80 -9.24 7.90
N ASN A 121 7.95 -8.24 7.89
CA ASN A 121 8.30 -6.85 8.21
C ASN A 121 7.89 -6.46 9.63
N ASP A 122 7.76 -7.45 10.52
CA ASP A 122 7.50 -7.30 11.94
C ASP A 122 6.08 -6.84 12.30
N PHE A 123 5.16 -6.82 11.35
CA PHE A 123 3.76 -6.57 11.63
C PHE A 123 3.10 -7.80 12.29
N LYS A 124 2.16 -7.55 13.19
CA LYS A 124 1.38 -8.59 13.86
C LYS A 124 -0.10 -8.39 13.61
N ILE A 125 -0.81 -9.50 13.40
CA ILE A 125 -2.26 -9.48 13.22
C ILE A 125 -2.91 -9.07 14.53
N VAL A 126 -3.81 -8.07 14.47
CA VAL A 126 -4.59 -7.63 15.62
C VAL A 126 -6.08 -7.81 15.42
N ASP A 127 -6.54 -7.96 14.19
CA ASP A 127 -7.96 -8.20 13.88
C ASP A 127 -8.10 -8.83 12.51
N VAL A 128 -9.16 -9.63 12.32
CA VAL A 128 -9.52 -10.23 11.04
C VAL A 128 -11.03 -10.08 10.86
N LEU A 129 -11.43 -9.53 9.72
CA LEU A 129 -12.83 -9.45 9.33
C LEU A 129 -13.04 -10.28 8.06
N ALA A 130 -13.76 -11.39 8.19
CA ALA A 130 -14.07 -12.23 7.04
C ALA A 130 -14.84 -11.42 5.99
N ASP A 131 -14.43 -11.57 4.72
CA ASP A 131 -15.01 -10.82 3.60
C ASP A 131 -14.96 -9.29 3.79
N GLY A 132 -14.00 -8.79 4.57
CA GLY A 132 -13.92 -7.37 4.92
C GLY A 132 -13.68 -6.44 3.74
N PHE A 133 -13.03 -6.91 2.67
CA PHE A 133 -12.87 -6.14 1.43
C PHE A 133 -13.95 -6.50 0.40
N SER A 134 -14.23 -7.78 0.23
CA SER A 134 -15.31 -8.30 -0.60
C SER A 134 -15.43 -9.80 -0.36
N GLU A 135 -16.41 -10.45 -0.96
CA GLU A 135 -16.58 -11.91 -0.85
C GLU A 135 -15.28 -12.62 -1.22
N GLY A 136 -14.76 -13.46 -0.31
CA GLY A 136 -13.52 -14.20 -0.50
C GLY A 136 -12.26 -13.41 -0.26
N LEU A 137 -12.35 -12.13 0.07
CA LEU A 137 -11.20 -11.28 0.35
C LEU A 137 -11.32 -10.67 1.74
N ASP A 138 -10.65 -11.30 2.72
CA ASP A 138 -10.72 -10.91 4.12
C ASP A 138 -9.89 -9.66 4.40
N ARG A 139 -10.28 -8.92 5.42
CA ARG A 139 -9.50 -7.76 5.87
C ARG A 139 -8.76 -8.11 7.16
N TYR A 140 -7.45 -8.12 7.08
CA TYR A 140 -6.55 -8.27 8.21
C TYR A 140 -6.06 -6.90 8.63
N THR A 141 -6.22 -6.56 9.90
CA THR A 141 -5.61 -5.37 10.47
C THR A 141 -4.33 -5.80 11.18
N MET A 142 -3.22 -5.19 10.82
CA MET A 142 -1.91 -5.51 11.36
C MET A 142 -1.25 -4.26 11.91
N LYS A 143 -0.43 -4.43 12.94
CA LYS A 143 0.29 -3.32 13.59
C LYS A 143 1.73 -3.70 13.91
N ILE A 144 2.55 -2.69 13.96
CA ILE A 144 3.95 -2.81 14.35
C ILE A 144 4.28 -1.80 15.46
#